data_dbe400dae45ff98ad8df3df32408b7ef
#
_entry.id   dbe400dae45ff98ad8df3df32408b7ef
#
_cell.length_a   1.000
_cell.length_b   1.000
_cell.length_c   1.000
_cell.angle_alpha   90.00
_cell.angle_beta   90.00
_cell.angle_gamma   90.00
#
_symmetry.space_group_name_H-M   'P 1'
#
loop_
_entity.id
_entity.type
_entity.pdbx_description
1 polymer ?
#
loop_
_entity_poly.entity_id
_entity_poly.type
_entity_poly.pdbx_seq_one_letter_code
_entity_poly.pdbx_strand_id
1 'polypeptide(L)'
;MFLIYGNKRPTRHMRRLLNAQLEKSAGYFKERGSVSDEIALSDPAAAGLFKYLEKAGGYPAGRDTKISYYSVGEELYADLIPELEKAEKFIFLEYFIIDMGKMWDGVLEILKRKAAEGVDVRVIYDDMGCVDRLPTNYCSTLRSWGIKTMAFNRFIPAVSLVMNNRDHRKITVIDGKTGFTGGINISDEYINEKERFGHWKDTGLMLKGPGVENLTVMFLEMWNAFNPNGGEYGDFIADSFEEKGGDADGYVLSFSDSPLDDENVGESVYTDMLYQARDYLYITTPYLAIDSELQSALCMAAKRGVDVRMRSEERRVGKECRSRWSPY
;
A
#
# COMPACT_ATOMS: atom_id res chain seq x y z
N MET A 1 12.97 22.65 20.46
CA MET A 1 12.20 21.46 20.18
C MET A 1 12.12 21.14 18.69
N PHE A 2 11.68 22.03 17.82
CA PHE A 2 11.58 21.79 16.35
C PHE A 2 12.89 21.38 15.68
N LEU A 3 14.05 21.86 16.15
CA LEU A 3 15.38 21.50 15.62
C LEU A 3 15.83 20.06 15.99
N ILE A 4 15.25 19.47 17.02
CA ILE A 4 15.58 18.14 17.52
C ILE A 4 14.58 17.11 17.00
N TYR A 5 13.31 17.48 16.84
CA TYR A 5 12.22 16.60 16.43
C TYR A 5 11.74 16.81 14.99
N GLY A 6 12.25 17.82 14.30
CA GLY A 6 11.94 18.06 12.89
C GLY A 6 12.59 17.02 11.98
N ASN A 7 11.79 16.35 11.17
CA ASN A 7 12.18 15.21 10.30
C ASN A 7 13.26 15.52 9.25
N LYS A 8 13.64 16.76 9.02
CA LYS A 8 14.42 17.16 7.83
C LYS A 8 15.90 16.76 7.82
N ARG A 9 16.56 16.58 8.96
CA ARG A 9 17.99 16.21 8.98
C ARG A 9 18.26 14.72 9.12
N PRO A 10 17.60 14.00 10.06
CA PRO A 10 17.83 12.56 10.23
C PRO A 10 17.39 11.74 9.01
N THR A 11 16.35 12.19 8.27
CA THR A 11 15.81 11.50 7.10
C THR A 11 16.49 11.84 5.78
N ARG A 12 17.44 12.83 5.78
CA ARG A 12 18.07 13.31 4.53
C ARG A 12 18.70 12.19 3.70
N HIS A 13 19.40 11.26 4.34
CA HIS A 13 20.03 10.15 3.63
C HIS A 13 18.98 9.20 3.01
N MET A 14 18.00 8.80 3.80
CA MET A 14 16.90 7.94 3.35
C MET A 14 16.08 8.61 2.23
N ARG A 15 15.71 9.87 2.41
CA ARG A 15 15.05 10.70 1.39
C ARG A 15 15.84 10.71 0.07
N ARG A 16 17.16 10.92 0.14
CA ARG A 16 18.00 10.92 -1.07
C ARG A 16 17.99 9.57 -1.78
N LEU A 17 18.07 8.46 -1.04
CA LEU A 17 18.03 7.11 -1.62
C LEU A 17 16.69 6.82 -2.29
N LEU A 18 15.59 7.12 -1.60
CA LEU A 18 14.24 6.92 -2.13
C LEU A 18 13.95 7.82 -3.34
N ASN A 19 14.27 9.12 -3.26
CA ASN A 19 14.07 10.04 -4.39
C ASN A 19 14.87 9.61 -5.64
N ALA A 20 16.07 9.07 -5.48
CA ALA A 20 16.83 8.54 -6.60
C ALA A 20 16.14 7.34 -7.28
N GLN A 21 15.42 6.53 -6.52
CA GLN A 21 14.61 5.44 -7.09
C GLN A 21 13.33 5.95 -7.74
N LEU A 22 12.66 6.95 -7.15
CA LEU A 22 11.48 7.60 -7.75
C LEU A 22 11.82 8.29 -9.09
N GLU A 23 12.99 8.94 -9.19
CA GLU A 23 13.49 9.49 -10.47
C GLU A 23 13.73 8.38 -11.51
N LYS A 24 14.28 7.24 -11.07
CA LYS A 24 14.56 6.09 -11.95
C LYS A 24 13.25 5.43 -12.41
N SER A 25 12.28 5.24 -11.54
CA SER A 25 10.97 4.67 -11.89
C SER A 25 10.15 5.59 -12.78
N ALA A 26 10.18 6.91 -12.53
CA ALA A 26 9.58 7.89 -13.43
C ALA A 26 10.21 7.84 -14.84
N GLY A 27 11.54 7.63 -14.93
CA GLY A 27 12.23 7.38 -16.21
C GLY A 27 11.76 6.10 -16.88
N TYR A 28 11.60 5.04 -16.12
CA TYR A 28 11.08 3.75 -16.61
C TYR A 28 9.64 3.87 -17.15
N PHE A 29 8.76 4.58 -16.46
CA PHE A 29 7.38 4.76 -16.89
C PHE A 29 7.18 5.78 -18.03
N LYS A 30 8.18 6.61 -18.33
CA LYS A 30 8.07 7.69 -19.34
C LYS A 30 7.67 7.19 -20.72
N GLU A 31 8.02 5.96 -21.07
CA GLU A 31 7.68 5.34 -22.34
C GLU A 31 6.27 4.70 -22.35
N ARG A 32 5.61 4.64 -21.20
CA ARG A 32 4.25 4.14 -21.08
C ARG A 32 3.25 5.24 -21.51
N GLY A 33 2.29 4.88 -22.34
CA GLY A 33 1.24 5.81 -22.75
C GLY A 33 0.31 6.12 -21.57
N SER A 34 -0.23 7.35 -21.51
CA SER A 34 -1.31 7.71 -20.60
C SER A 34 -2.66 7.26 -21.18
N VAL A 35 -3.53 6.73 -20.33
CA VAL A 35 -4.93 6.41 -20.66
C VAL A 35 -5.90 7.49 -20.20
N SER A 36 -5.40 8.58 -19.62
CA SER A 36 -6.23 9.66 -19.06
C SER A 36 -7.13 10.34 -20.08
N ASP A 37 -6.69 10.46 -21.34
CA ASP A 37 -7.52 11.05 -22.41
C ASP A 37 -8.67 10.12 -22.82
N GLU A 38 -8.47 8.81 -22.73
CA GLU A 38 -9.52 7.82 -22.97
C GLU A 38 -10.54 7.82 -21.80
N ILE A 39 -10.06 7.87 -20.56
CA ILE A 39 -10.93 8.02 -19.37
C ILE A 39 -11.79 9.28 -19.49
N ALA A 40 -11.25 10.38 -20.03
CA ALA A 40 -11.96 11.64 -20.19
C ALA A 40 -13.18 11.55 -21.12
N LEU A 41 -13.26 10.54 -21.99
CA LEU A 41 -14.43 10.33 -22.86
C LEU A 41 -15.65 9.81 -22.07
N SER A 42 -15.41 9.05 -21.02
CA SER A 42 -16.48 8.47 -20.16
C SER A 42 -16.67 9.23 -18.86
N ASP A 43 -15.55 9.64 -18.21
CA ASP A 43 -15.55 10.35 -16.93
C ASP A 43 -14.45 11.43 -16.89
N PRO A 44 -14.76 12.68 -17.30
CA PRO A 44 -13.80 13.79 -17.28
C PRO A 44 -13.27 14.11 -15.86
N ALA A 45 -14.07 13.87 -14.81
CA ALA A 45 -13.67 14.13 -13.43
C ALA A 45 -12.62 13.10 -12.97
N ALA A 46 -12.89 11.82 -13.19
CA ALA A 46 -11.91 10.77 -12.96
C ALA A 46 -10.61 11.00 -13.74
N ALA A 47 -10.71 11.39 -15.02
CA ALA A 47 -9.54 11.69 -15.85
C ALA A 47 -8.64 12.77 -15.25
N GLY A 48 -9.22 13.80 -14.63
CA GLY A 48 -8.49 14.86 -13.93
C GLY A 48 -7.65 14.29 -12.79
N LEU A 49 -8.24 13.41 -11.97
CA LEU A 49 -7.55 12.74 -10.87
C LEU A 49 -6.46 11.79 -11.38
N PHE A 50 -6.72 11.01 -12.41
CA PHE A 50 -5.72 10.13 -13.02
C PHE A 50 -4.53 10.92 -13.57
N LYS A 51 -4.76 12.04 -14.30
CA LYS A 51 -3.69 12.94 -14.77
C LYS A 51 -2.85 13.51 -13.63
N TYR A 52 -3.49 13.89 -12.52
CA TYR A 52 -2.78 14.34 -11.32
C TYR A 52 -1.90 13.21 -10.76
N LEU A 53 -2.44 12.02 -10.58
CA LEU A 53 -1.71 10.87 -10.05
C LEU A 53 -0.55 10.43 -10.95
N GLU A 54 -0.74 10.42 -12.27
CA GLU A 54 0.34 10.13 -13.22
C GLU A 54 1.46 11.16 -13.13
N LYS A 55 1.12 12.44 -12.95
CA LYS A 55 2.10 13.52 -12.89
C LYS A 55 2.78 13.66 -11.52
N ALA A 56 2.02 13.62 -10.44
CA ALA A 56 2.49 13.84 -9.08
C ALA A 56 2.95 12.55 -8.41
N GLY A 57 2.20 11.45 -8.59
CA GLY A 57 2.54 10.13 -8.07
C GLY A 57 3.56 9.37 -8.91
N GLY A 58 3.69 9.71 -10.20
CA GLY A 58 4.68 9.10 -11.09
C GLY A 58 4.31 7.70 -11.62
N TYR A 59 3.11 7.21 -11.37
CA TYR A 59 2.66 5.88 -11.79
C TYR A 59 1.58 5.97 -12.86
N PRO A 60 1.70 5.22 -13.98
CA PRO A 60 0.70 5.22 -15.04
C PRO A 60 -0.56 4.43 -14.64
N ALA A 61 -1.69 4.80 -15.19
CA ALA A 61 -2.88 3.98 -15.10
C ALA A 61 -2.79 2.76 -16.03
N GLY A 62 -3.24 1.61 -15.52
CA GLY A 62 -3.36 0.36 -16.25
C GLY A 62 -4.80 0.07 -16.65
N ARG A 63 -5.00 -0.62 -17.78
CA ARG A 63 -6.25 -1.26 -18.19
C ARG A 63 -6.13 -2.77 -18.14
N ASP A 64 -7.16 -3.50 -18.52
CA ASP A 64 -7.13 -4.98 -18.62
C ASP A 64 -6.68 -5.68 -17.32
N THR A 65 -7.03 -5.10 -16.17
CA THR A 65 -6.66 -5.62 -14.85
C THR A 65 -7.90 -6.07 -14.10
N LYS A 66 -7.98 -7.36 -13.81
CA LYS A 66 -9.05 -7.92 -12.99
C LYS A 66 -8.80 -7.59 -11.52
N ILE A 67 -9.84 -7.10 -10.84
CA ILE A 67 -9.79 -6.76 -9.42
C ILE A 67 -10.75 -7.67 -8.66
N SER A 68 -10.24 -8.28 -7.59
CA SER A 68 -11.07 -8.94 -6.56
C SER A 68 -11.00 -8.12 -5.29
N TYR A 69 -12.17 -7.76 -4.74
CA TYR A 69 -12.27 -7.03 -3.47
C TYR A 69 -12.59 -8.01 -2.34
N TYR A 70 -11.86 -7.89 -1.26
CA TYR A 70 -12.05 -8.66 -0.03
C TYR A 70 -12.57 -7.77 1.08
N SER A 71 -13.70 -8.14 1.64
CA SER A 71 -14.34 -7.37 2.71
C SER A 71 -13.77 -7.68 4.09
N VAL A 72 -13.03 -8.78 4.21
CA VAL A 72 -12.39 -9.28 5.44
C VAL A 72 -11.07 -10.00 5.11
N GLY A 73 -10.19 -10.11 6.10
CA GLY A 73 -8.86 -10.69 5.92
C GLY A 73 -8.85 -12.18 5.66
N GLU A 74 -9.85 -12.91 6.18
CA GLU A 74 -10.00 -14.36 5.97
C GLU A 74 -10.16 -14.71 4.49
N GLU A 75 -10.95 -13.91 3.76
CA GLU A 75 -11.18 -14.09 2.33
C GLU A 75 -9.89 -13.83 1.53
N LEU A 76 -9.17 -12.74 1.87
CA LEU A 76 -7.89 -12.44 1.23
C LEU A 76 -6.87 -13.54 1.49
N TYR A 77 -6.77 -14.04 2.72
CA TYR A 77 -5.82 -15.09 3.08
C TYR A 77 -6.13 -16.40 2.35
N ALA A 78 -7.41 -16.74 2.20
CA ALA A 78 -7.83 -17.93 1.48
C ALA A 78 -7.36 -17.93 0.00
N ASP A 79 -7.32 -16.76 -0.65
CA ASP A 79 -6.84 -16.61 -2.03
C ASP A 79 -5.32 -16.36 -2.10
N LEU A 80 -4.72 -15.74 -1.09
CA LEU A 80 -3.27 -15.47 -1.05
C LEU A 80 -2.45 -16.77 -1.08
N ILE A 81 -2.84 -17.77 -0.30
CA ILE A 81 -2.13 -19.05 -0.19
C ILE A 81 -2.02 -19.75 -1.54
N PRO A 82 -3.12 -20.04 -2.28
CA PRO A 82 -3.03 -20.70 -3.58
C PRO A 82 -2.33 -19.84 -4.65
N GLU A 83 -2.37 -18.54 -4.56
CA GLU A 83 -1.62 -17.67 -5.49
C GLU A 83 -0.11 -17.75 -5.24
N LEU A 84 0.35 -17.72 -3.97
CA LEU A 84 1.76 -17.92 -3.61
C LEU A 84 2.29 -19.26 -4.10
N GLU A 85 1.47 -20.31 -4.08
CA GLU A 85 1.82 -21.65 -4.58
C GLU A 85 2.12 -21.67 -6.08
N LYS A 86 1.53 -20.77 -6.87
CA LYS A 86 1.72 -20.66 -8.31
C LYS A 86 3.01 -19.97 -8.72
N ALA A 87 3.75 -19.35 -7.79
CA ALA A 87 4.94 -18.59 -8.10
C ALA A 87 6.01 -19.44 -8.80
N GLU A 88 6.55 -18.93 -9.90
CA GLU A 88 7.58 -19.59 -10.72
C GLU A 88 8.87 -18.78 -10.79
N LYS A 89 8.79 -17.43 -10.79
CA LYS A 89 9.94 -16.52 -10.97
C LYS A 89 10.31 -15.81 -9.70
N PHE A 90 9.34 -15.10 -9.06
CA PHE A 90 9.60 -14.33 -7.86
C PHE A 90 8.36 -14.11 -6.99
N ILE A 91 8.60 -13.88 -5.70
CA ILE A 91 7.61 -13.44 -4.71
C ILE A 91 8.18 -12.26 -3.94
N PHE A 92 7.47 -11.13 -3.95
CA PHE A 92 7.79 -9.94 -3.18
C PHE A 92 6.72 -9.68 -2.12
N LEU A 93 7.14 -9.49 -0.87
CA LEU A 93 6.27 -9.11 0.24
C LEU A 93 6.81 -7.85 0.92
N GLU A 94 5.95 -6.86 1.14
CA GLU A 94 6.24 -5.63 1.88
C GLU A 94 5.09 -5.35 2.83
N TYR A 95 5.36 -5.43 4.15
CA TYR A 95 4.32 -5.29 5.16
C TYR A 95 4.80 -4.47 6.35
N PHE A 96 3.88 -3.65 6.90
CA PHE A 96 4.16 -2.94 8.15
C PHE A 96 4.24 -3.89 9.33
N ILE A 97 3.32 -4.86 9.43
CA ILE A 97 3.30 -5.88 10.48
C ILE A 97 3.43 -7.26 9.87
N ILE A 98 4.39 -8.03 10.38
CA ILE A 98 4.44 -9.48 10.30
C ILE A 98 4.48 -9.97 11.74
N ASP A 99 3.58 -10.88 12.11
CA ASP A 99 3.48 -11.47 13.46
C ASP A 99 3.53 -12.99 13.37
N MET A 100 4.24 -13.62 14.29
CA MET A 100 4.29 -15.08 14.40
C MET A 100 2.90 -15.63 14.70
N GLY A 101 2.44 -16.61 13.95
CA GLY A 101 1.13 -17.21 14.07
C GLY A 101 0.69 -17.92 12.81
N LYS A 102 -0.56 -18.42 12.80
CA LYS A 102 -1.13 -19.25 11.73
C LYS A 102 -1.01 -18.61 10.34
N MET A 103 -1.32 -17.32 10.23
CA MET A 103 -1.27 -16.60 8.96
C MET A 103 0.16 -16.56 8.41
N TRP A 104 1.12 -16.13 9.24
CA TRP A 104 2.52 -16.07 8.83
C TRP A 104 3.13 -17.44 8.60
N ASP A 105 2.84 -18.41 9.46
CA ASP A 105 3.39 -19.77 9.33
C ASP A 105 2.96 -20.40 7.99
N GLY A 106 1.70 -20.22 7.60
CA GLY A 106 1.20 -20.68 6.31
C GLY A 106 1.90 -20.02 5.13
N VAL A 107 2.08 -18.71 5.17
CA VAL A 107 2.84 -17.97 4.13
C VAL A 107 4.31 -18.41 4.14
N LEU A 108 4.96 -18.44 5.30
CA LEU A 108 6.39 -18.73 5.46
C LEU A 108 6.77 -20.12 4.93
N GLU A 109 5.96 -21.14 5.17
CA GLU A 109 6.23 -22.49 4.66
C GLU A 109 6.27 -22.53 3.12
N ILE A 110 5.40 -21.75 2.46
CA ILE A 110 5.43 -21.62 1.01
C ILE A 110 6.68 -20.87 0.57
N LEU A 111 7.00 -19.74 1.22
CA LEU A 111 8.19 -18.94 0.89
C LEU A 111 9.48 -19.74 1.00
N LYS A 112 9.64 -20.55 2.04
CA LYS A 112 10.80 -21.45 2.23
C LYS A 112 10.93 -22.44 1.08
N ARG A 113 9.83 -23.10 0.74
CA ARG A 113 9.81 -24.08 -0.34
C ARG A 113 10.12 -23.42 -1.67
N LYS A 114 9.48 -22.30 -2.00
CA LYS A 114 9.71 -21.57 -3.24
C LYS A 114 11.15 -21.04 -3.33
N ALA A 115 11.74 -20.56 -2.24
CA ALA A 115 13.14 -20.16 -2.22
C ALA A 115 14.08 -21.37 -2.46
N ALA A 116 13.78 -22.53 -1.91
CA ALA A 116 14.54 -23.77 -2.17
C ALA A 116 14.38 -24.27 -3.62
N GLU A 117 13.25 -23.99 -4.27
CA GLU A 117 12.99 -24.26 -5.71
C GLU A 117 13.71 -23.26 -6.63
N GLY A 118 14.34 -22.19 -6.09
CA GLY A 118 15.07 -21.19 -6.86
C GLY A 118 14.27 -19.92 -7.21
N VAL A 119 13.03 -19.81 -6.72
CA VAL A 119 12.23 -18.59 -6.86
C VAL A 119 12.88 -17.44 -6.08
N ASP A 120 12.93 -16.24 -6.67
CA ASP A 120 13.46 -15.04 -6.00
C ASP A 120 12.48 -14.50 -4.95
N VAL A 121 12.63 -14.94 -3.71
CA VAL A 121 11.75 -14.52 -2.60
C VAL A 121 12.36 -13.36 -1.85
N ARG A 122 11.63 -12.22 -1.79
CA ARG A 122 12.06 -11.00 -1.08
C ARG A 122 11.00 -10.55 -0.08
N VAL A 123 11.43 -10.22 1.14
CA VAL A 123 10.56 -9.77 2.21
C VAL A 123 11.07 -8.46 2.80
N ILE A 124 10.24 -7.42 2.78
CA ILE A 124 10.43 -6.17 3.51
C ILE A 124 9.42 -6.13 4.65
N TYR A 125 9.87 -5.78 5.84
CA TYR A 125 8.97 -5.45 6.95
C TYR A 125 9.46 -4.23 7.72
N ASP A 126 8.51 -3.48 8.31
CA ASP A 126 8.85 -2.34 9.16
C ASP A 126 9.32 -2.84 10.53
N ASP A 127 10.51 -2.41 10.97
CA ASP A 127 11.11 -2.90 12.20
C ASP A 127 10.29 -2.51 13.45
N MET A 128 9.70 -1.30 13.46
CA MET A 128 8.86 -0.85 14.58
C MET A 128 7.51 -1.60 14.61
N GLY A 129 6.92 -1.86 13.44
CA GLY A 129 5.68 -2.63 13.32
C GLY A 129 5.83 -4.07 13.80
N CYS A 130 7.06 -4.59 13.80
CA CYS A 130 7.39 -5.98 14.12
C CYS A 130 8.21 -6.17 15.41
N VAL A 131 8.58 -5.10 16.14
CA VAL A 131 9.54 -5.16 17.25
C VAL A 131 9.13 -6.13 18.37
N ASP A 132 7.83 -6.21 18.67
CA ASP A 132 7.27 -7.09 19.72
C ASP A 132 6.68 -8.41 19.15
N ARG A 133 6.81 -8.63 17.85
CA ARG A 133 6.11 -9.67 17.10
C ARG A 133 7.03 -10.71 16.48
N LEU A 134 8.21 -10.26 16.04
CA LEU A 134 9.21 -11.14 15.44
C LEU A 134 10.41 -11.35 16.37
N PRO A 135 11.04 -12.53 16.31
CA PRO A 135 12.26 -12.82 17.07
C PRO A 135 13.39 -11.83 16.71
N THR A 136 14.27 -11.57 17.67
CA THR A 136 15.49 -10.78 17.43
C THR A 136 16.30 -11.39 16.28
N ASN A 137 16.81 -10.55 15.38
CA ASN A 137 17.60 -10.98 14.20
C ASN A 137 16.82 -11.85 13.20
N TYR A 138 15.49 -11.69 13.11
CA TYR A 138 14.65 -12.49 12.22
C TYR A 138 15.07 -12.42 10.74
N CYS A 139 15.64 -11.30 10.29
CA CYS A 139 16.27 -11.22 8.97
C CYS A 139 17.34 -12.30 8.73
N SER A 140 18.16 -12.62 9.75
CA SER A 140 19.16 -13.68 9.63
C SER A 140 18.52 -15.05 9.48
N THR A 141 17.43 -15.28 10.21
CA THR A 141 16.64 -16.51 10.13
C THR A 141 16.04 -16.69 8.74
N LEU A 142 15.38 -15.67 8.20
CA LEU A 142 14.81 -15.71 6.83
C LEU A 142 15.89 -15.98 5.78
N ARG A 143 17.06 -15.33 5.90
CA ARG A 143 18.18 -15.55 4.97
C ARG A 143 18.74 -16.96 5.03
N SER A 144 18.73 -17.62 6.19
CA SER A 144 19.17 -19.00 6.30
C SER A 144 18.28 -19.99 5.52
N TRP A 145 17.06 -19.58 5.16
CA TRP A 145 16.14 -20.31 4.29
C TRP A 145 16.17 -19.85 2.83
N GLY A 146 17.15 -19.03 2.44
CA GLY A 146 17.26 -18.51 1.08
C GLY A 146 16.36 -17.30 0.78
N ILE A 147 15.59 -16.81 1.75
CA ILE A 147 14.71 -15.66 1.58
C ILE A 147 15.52 -14.37 1.75
N LYS A 148 15.58 -13.54 0.72
CA LYS A 148 16.18 -12.20 0.80
C LYS A 148 15.29 -11.30 1.64
N THR A 149 15.85 -10.57 2.62
CA THR A 149 15.02 -9.79 3.53
C THR A 149 15.68 -8.51 4.00
N MET A 150 14.83 -7.52 4.29
CA MET A 150 15.21 -6.22 4.81
C MET A 150 14.21 -5.78 5.89
N ALA A 151 14.73 -5.39 7.07
CA ALA A 151 13.94 -4.67 8.08
C ALA A 151 14.08 -3.17 7.81
N PHE A 152 12.97 -2.52 7.43
CA PHE A 152 12.96 -1.10 7.13
C PHE A 152 13.08 -0.27 8.41
N ASN A 153 13.91 0.75 8.37
CA ASN A 153 14.14 1.76 9.42
C ASN A 153 14.25 1.16 10.83
N ARG A 154 15.35 0.40 11.04
CA ARG A 154 15.61 -0.29 12.32
C ARG A 154 15.40 0.61 13.53
N PHE A 155 14.62 0.11 14.46
CA PHE A 155 14.36 0.77 15.72
C PHE A 155 15.53 0.55 16.70
N ILE A 156 16.21 1.65 17.04
CA ILE A 156 17.26 1.65 18.06
C ILE A 156 16.75 2.51 19.22
N PRO A 157 16.38 1.93 20.37
CA PRO A 157 15.92 2.68 21.53
C PRO A 157 16.91 3.78 21.91
N ALA A 158 16.39 4.96 22.27
CA ALA A 158 17.15 6.16 22.69
C ALA A 158 18.04 6.84 21.63
N VAL A 159 18.23 6.28 20.43
CA VAL A 159 19.09 6.85 19.39
C VAL A 159 18.29 7.28 18.15
N SER A 160 17.12 6.70 17.92
CA SER A 160 16.34 6.96 16.71
C SER A 160 15.54 8.26 16.83
N LEU A 161 16.04 9.33 16.19
CA LEU A 161 15.32 10.59 15.97
C LEU A 161 14.31 10.52 14.81
N VAL A 162 14.21 9.37 14.13
CA VAL A 162 13.42 9.14 12.91
C VAL A 162 12.28 8.16 13.18
N MET A 163 11.67 8.22 14.35
CA MET A 163 10.64 7.27 14.78
C MET A 163 9.38 7.30 13.90
N ASN A 164 9.05 8.44 13.29
CA ASN A 164 7.79 8.65 12.57
C ASN A 164 7.83 8.25 11.08
N ASN A 165 9.02 7.96 10.54
CA ASN A 165 9.12 7.52 9.15
C ASN A 165 9.02 5.99 9.10
N ARG A 166 7.82 5.49 8.82
CA ARG A 166 7.50 4.06 8.79
C ARG A 166 7.00 3.64 7.43
N ASP A 167 7.29 2.41 7.08
CA ASP A 167 6.74 1.77 5.89
C ASP A 167 5.39 1.12 6.25
N HIS A 168 4.31 1.78 5.88
CA HIS A 168 2.95 1.30 6.19
C HIS A 168 2.28 0.59 5.02
N ARG A 169 3.03 0.30 3.93
CA ARG A 169 2.51 -0.41 2.76
C ARG A 169 2.23 -1.88 3.06
N LYS A 170 1.31 -2.46 2.36
CA LYS A 170 1.01 -3.89 2.34
C LYS A 170 0.94 -4.29 0.88
N ILE A 171 1.99 -4.93 0.41
CA ILE A 171 2.16 -5.33 -0.97
C ILE A 171 2.61 -6.78 -1.01
N THR A 172 1.92 -7.60 -1.79
CA THR A 172 2.44 -8.89 -2.24
C THR A 172 2.40 -8.89 -3.75
N VAL A 173 3.51 -9.25 -4.39
CA VAL A 173 3.59 -9.42 -5.84
C VAL A 173 4.10 -10.82 -6.15
N ILE A 174 3.45 -11.49 -7.09
CA ILE A 174 3.78 -12.84 -7.54
C ILE A 174 3.98 -12.78 -9.06
N ASP A 175 5.21 -13.04 -9.50
CA ASP A 175 5.64 -13.10 -10.91
C ASP A 175 5.28 -11.87 -11.76
N GLY A 176 4.98 -10.71 -11.13
CA GLY A 176 4.48 -9.52 -11.80
C GLY A 176 3.08 -9.67 -12.40
N LYS A 177 2.40 -10.79 -12.15
CA LYS A 177 1.08 -11.15 -12.71
C LYS A 177 -0.05 -10.96 -11.71
N THR A 178 0.18 -11.31 -10.45
CA THR A 178 -0.77 -11.19 -9.35
C THR A 178 -0.23 -10.27 -8.29
N GLY A 179 -1.02 -9.31 -7.84
CA GLY A 179 -0.68 -8.38 -6.78
C GLY A 179 -1.77 -8.31 -5.72
N PHE A 180 -1.38 -8.25 -4.44
CA PHE A 180 -2.29 -7.98 -3.32
C PHE A 180 -1.90 -6.67 -2.63
N THR A 181 -2.89 -5.88 -2.25
CA THR A 181 -2.71 -4.67 -1.46
C THR A 181 -3.94 -4.36 -0.62
N GLY A 182 -3.83 -3.42 0.31
CA GLY A 182 -4.94 -3.00 1.18
C GLY A 182 -4.50 -2.63 2.59
N GLY A 183 -5.40 -2.80 3.57
CA GLY A 183 -5.14 -2.54 4.98
C GLY A 183 -4.62 -3.75 5.77
N ILE A 184 -4.81 -4.97 5.25
CA ILE A 184 -4.55 -6.24 5.93
C ILE A 184 -3.05 -6.50 6.06
N ASN A 185 -2.56 -6.64 7.31
CA ASN A 185 -1.20 -7.08 7.60
C ASN A 185 -1.13 -8.61 7.75
N ILE A 186 0.08 -9.15 7.85
CA ILE A 186 0.31 -10.58 8.08
C ILE A 186 0.32 -10.85 9.59
N SER A 187 -0.86 -11.02 10.16
CA SER A 187 -1.02 -11.34 11.59
C SER A 187 -2.40 -11.97 11.82
N ASP A 188 -2.48 -12.89 12.77
CA ASP A 188 -3.66 -13.68 13.11
C ASP A 188 -4.88 -12.82 13.52
N GLU A 189 -4.65 -11.62 14.01
CA GLU A 189 -5.73 -10.67 14.32
C GLU A 189 -6.48 -10.21 13.07
N TYR A 190 -5.81 -10.11 11.90
CA TYR A 190 -6.43 -9.68 10.65
C TYR A 190 -7.27 -10.78 9.98
N ILE A 191 -7.03 -12.04 10.32
CA ILE A 191 -7.82 -13.18 9.84
C ILE A 191 -8.73 -13.75 10.94
N ASN A 192 -8.93 -13.01 12.02
CA ASN A 192 -9.78 -13.36 13.17
C ASN A 192 -9.46 -14.71 13.85
N GLU A 193 -8.25 -15.24 13.69
CA GLU A 193 -7.74 -16.40 14.44
C GLU A 193 -7.30 -16.02 15.86
N LYS A 194 -7.07 -14.73 16.09
CA LYS A 194 -6.74 -14.17 17.40
C LYS A 194 -7.60 -12.94 17.66
N GLU A 195 -8.48 -13.02 18.64
CA GLU A 195 -9.28 -11.87 19.06
C GLU A 195 -8.43 -10.93 19.92
N ARG A 196 -8.26 -9.68 19.45
CA ARG A 196 -7.54 -8.64 20.19
C ARG A 196 -8.45 -7.52 20.67
N PHE A 197 -9.37 -7.06 19.83
CA PHE A 197 -10.30 -5.96 20.08
C PHE A 197 -11.73 -6.26 19.62
N GLY A 198 -12.08 -7.54 19.49
CA GLY A 198 -13.29 -8.02 18.84
C GLY A 198 -13.01 -8.47 17.40
N HIS A 199 -14.06 -8.73 16.63
CA HIS A 199 -13.94 -9.14 15.23
C HIS A 199 -13.26 -8.03 14.40
N TRP A 200 -12.10 -8.34 13.82
CA TRP A 200 -11.33 -7.41 13.02
C TRP A 200 -11.88 -7.36 11.61
N LYS A 201 -12.20 -6.15 11.15
CA LYS A 201 -12.63 -5.90 9.79
C LYS A 201 -11.64 -4.96 9.11
N ASP A 202 -10.95 -5.47 8.14
CA ASP A 202 -10.09 -4.72 7.24
C ASP A 202 -10.32 -5.20 5.81
N THR A 203 -9.89 -4.44 4.82
CA THR A 203 -10.18 -4.70 3.43
C THR A 203 -8.91 -4.89 2.62
N GLY A 204 -9.02 -5.69 1.55
CA GLY A 204 -7.93 -5.90 0.62
C GLY A 204 -8.40 -6.03 -0.81
N LEU A 205 -7.44 -5.96 -1.70
CA LEU A 205 -7.61 -6.13 -3.15
C LEU A 205 -6.61 -7.15 -3.67
N MET A 206 -7.05 -7.98 -4.61
CA MET A 206 -6.17 -8.74 -5.50
C MET A 206 -6.31 -8.18 -6.91
N LEU A 207 -5.19 -7.89 -7.55
CA LEU A 207 -5.08 -7.46 -8.93
C LEU A 207 -4.47 -8.60 -9.74
N LYS A 208 -5.02 -8.85 -10.94
CA LYS A 208 -4.44 -9.75 -11.95
C LYS A 208 -4.41 -9.03 -13.28
N GLY A 209 -3.22 -8.82 -13.83
CA GLY A 209 -3.02 -8.11 -15.07
C GLY A 209 -2.00 -6.98 -15.00
N PRO A 210 -1.97 -6.10 -16.02
CA PRO A 210 -0.98 -5.02 -16.16
C PRO A 210 -0.88 -4.06 -14.97
N GLY A 211 -1.98 -3.80 -14.24
CA GLY A 211 -2.00 -2.93 -13.06
C GLY A 211 -1.11 -3.41 -11.90
N VAL A 212 -0.62 -4.67 -11.93
CA VAL A 212 0.36 -5.19 -10.96
C VAL A 212 1.74 -4.57 -11.14
N GLU A 213 2.04 -4.03 -12.31
CA GLU A 213 3.32 -3.36 -12.61
C GLU A 213 3.64 -2.26 -11.59
N ASN A 214 2.67 -1.40 -11.27
CA ASN A 214 2.87 -0.33 -10.29
C ASN A 214 3.26 -0.88 -8.90
N LEU A 215 2.59 -1.93 -8.42
CA LEU A 215 2.92 -2.57 -7.14
C LEU A 215 4.33 -3.18 -7.17
N THR A 216 4.72 -3.78 -8.31
CA THR A 216 6.05 -4.33 -8.51
C THR A 216 7.12 -3.25 -8.43
N VAL A 217 6.90 -2.13 -9.13
CA VAL A 217 7.84 -1.00 -9.12
C VAL A 217 7.92 -0.36 -7.74
N MET A 218 6.80 -0.15 -7.04
CA MET A 218 6.78 0.38 -5.67
C MET A 218 7.61 -0.47 -4.71
N PHE A 219 7.47 -1.80 -4.78
CA PHE A 219 8.31 -2.70 -3.99
C PHE A 219 9.80 -2.55 -4.34
N LEU A 220 10.12 -2.50 -5.62
CA LEU A 220 11.50 -2.40 -6.09
C LEU A 220 12.13 -1.03 -5.78
N GLU A 221 11.39 0.06 -5.77
CA GLU A 221 11.85 1.36 -5.30
C GLU A 221 12.35 1.28 -3.86
N MET A 222 11.55 0.70 -2.98
CA MET A 222 11.94 0.50 -1.59
C MET A 222 13.12 -0.48 -1.47
N TRP A 223 13.06 -1.60 -2.16
CA TRP A 223 14.14 -2.60 -2.14
C TRP A 223 15.46 -2.04 -2.65
N ASN A 224 15.46 -1.41 -3.84
CA ASN A 224 16.67 -0.93 -4.51
C ASN A 224 17.28 0.30 -3.82
N ALA A 225 16.48 1.12 -3.11
CA ALA A 225 17.01 2.22 -2.31
C ALA A 225 18.04 1.75 -1.27
N PHE A 226 17.88 0.54 -0.75
CA PHE A 226 18.77 -0.02 0.27
C PHE A 226 19.58 -1.23 -0.22
N ASN A 227 19.28 -1.75 -1.41
CA ASN A 227 19.99 -2.88 -2.05
C ASN A 227 20.31 -2.53 -3.51
N PRO A 228 21.42 -1.83 -3.79
CA PRO A 228 21.73 -1.29 -5.13
C PRO A 228 21.80 -2.32 -6.25
N ASN A 229 21.99 -3.59 -5.92
CA ASN A 229 22.05 -4.71 -6.87
C ASN A 229 20.72 -5.49 -6.92
N GLY A 230 19.58 -4.84 -6.63
CA GLY A 230 18.27 -5.48 -6.55
C GLY A 230 17.64 -5.83 -7.90
N GLY A 231 18.26 -5.48 -9.02
CA GLY A 231 17.77 -5.71 -10.39
C GLY A 231 17.06 -4.48 -10.98
N GLU A 232 16.86 -4.51 -12.29
CA GLU A 232 16.17 -3.47 -13.03
C GLU A 232 14.64 -3.70 -12.96
N TYR A 233 13.85 -2.65 -13.08
CA TYR A 233 12.37 -2.77 -12.99
C TYR A 233 11.83 -3.72 -14.07
N GLY A 234 12.33 -3.62 -15.31
CA GLY A 234 11.91 -4.45 -16.43
C GLY A 234 12.12 -5.95 -16.24
N ASP A 235 13.07 -6.36 -15.40
CA ASP A 235 13.36 -7.78 -15.13
C ASP A 235 12.21 -8.49 -14.38
N PHE A 236 11.33 -7.72 -13.75
CA PHE A 236 10.25 -8.21 -12.86
C PHE A 236 8.84 -7.90 -13.40
N ILE A 237 8.73 -7.48 -14.64
CA ILE A 237 7.43 -7.26 -15.28
C ILE A 237 7.06 -8.49 -16.08
N ALA A 238 5.79 -8.86 -16.02
CA ALA A 238 5.29 -10.01 -16.77
C ALA A 238 5.27 -9.73 -18.28
N ASP A 239 5.83 -10.65 -19.07
CA ASP A 239 5.81 -10.57 -20.53
C ASP A 239 4.42 -10.81 -21.12
N SER A 240 3.58 -11.55 -20.40
CA SER A 240 2.21 -11.88 -20.82
C SER A 240 1.32 -12.23 -19.63
N PHE A 241 0.04 -12.01 -19.78
CA PHE A 241 -0.98 -12.37 -18.81
C PHE A 241 -1.83 -13.51 -19.37
N GLU A 242 -2.06 -14.58 -18.57
CA GLU A 242 -2.81 -15.77 -18.96
C GLU A 242 -4.29 -15.45 -19.19
N GLU A 243 -4.84 -14.55 -18.40
CA GLU A 243 -6.16 -13.98 -18.61
C GLU A 243 -5.96 -12.59 -19.21
N LYS A 244 -6.20 -12.40 -20.50
CA LYS A 244 -6.62 -11.09 -20.96
C LYS A 244 -7.87 -10.80 -20.17
N GLY A 245 -7.91 -9.72 -19.40
CA GLY A 245 -9.06 -9.33 -18.60
C GLY A 245 -10.29 -9.06 -19.48
N GLY A 246 -10.76 -10.11 -20.18
CA GLY A 246 -11.82 -10.03 -21.17
C GLY A 246 -13.15 -9.50 -20.65
N ASP A 247 -13.30 -9.38 -19.32
CA ASP A 247 -14.40 -8.72 -18.63
C ASP A 247 -13.90 -7.63 -17.65
N ALA A 248 -12.63 -7.20 -17.70
CA ALA A 248 -12.10 -6.12 -16.88
C ALA A 248 -12.41 -4.78 -17.56
N ASP A 249 -13.60 -4.26 -17.29
CA ASP A 249 -14.03 -2.95 -17.77
C ASP A 249 -13.61 -1.87 -16.76
N GLY A 250 -12.58 -1.10 -17.09
CA GLY A 250 -12.11 -0.02 -16.24
C GLY A 250 -10.59 0.18 -16.19
N TYR A 251 -10.18 1.06 -15.28
CA TYR A 251 -8.79 1.50 -15.14
C TYR A 251 -8.33 1.37 -13.70
N VAL A 252 -7.06 0.98 -13.53
CA VAL A 252 -6.41 0.83 -12.23
C VAL A 252 -5.17 1.70 -12.19
N LEU A 253 -5.02 2.49 -11.14
CA LEU A 253 -3.82 3.22 -10.84
C LEU A 253 -3.48 3.00 -9.37
N SER A 254 -2.51 2.15 -9.10
CA SER A 254 -1.90 2.04 -7.78
C SER A 254 -0.81 3.09 -7.65
N PHE A 255 -0.79 3.81 -6.53
CA PHE A 255 0.22 4.82 -6.22
C PHE A 255 0.72 4.67 -4.79
N SER A 256 1.89 5.21 -4.51
CA SER A 256 2.41 5.35 -3.15
C SER A 256 2.47 6.81 -2.75
N ASP A 257 2.38 7.04 -1.44
CA ASP A 257 2.57 8.33 -0.82
C ASP A 257 3.70 8.23 0.21
N SER A 258 4.47 9.29 0.40
CA SER A 258 5.62 9.29 1.28
C SER A 258 5.75 10.63 2.00
N PRO A 259 5.97 10.64 3.33
CA PRO A 259 6.26 11.88 4.04
C PRO A 259 7.65 12.45 3.70
N LEU A 260 8.38 11.81 2.80
CA LEU A 260 9.74 12.18 2.41
C LEU A 260 9.82 12.93 1.08
N ASP A 261 8.74 13.00 0.32
CA ASP A 261 8.61 13.89 -0.84
C ASP A 261 7.97 15.23 -0.43
N ASP A 262 7.75 16.11 -1.38
CA ASP A 262 7.19 17.44 -1.14
C ASP A 262 5.73 17.54 -1.64
N GLU A 263 5.10 16.40 -1.99
CA GLU A 263 3.72 16.34 -2.50
C GLU A 263 2.87 15.41 -1.61
N ASN A 264 1.72 15.89 -1.14
CA ASN A 264 0.77 15.11 -0.34
C ASN A 264 -0.24 14.43 -1.26
N VAL A 265 0.21 13.42 -1.98
CA VAL A 265 -0.61 12.75 -3.02
C VAL A 265 -1.87 12.14 -2.42
N GLY A 266 -1.75 11.41 -1.30
CA GLY A 266 -2.87 10.74 -0.65
C GLY A 266 -3.94 11.73 -0.17
N GLU A 267 -3.54 12.84 0.47
CA GLU A 267 -4.46 13.89 0.92
C GLU A 267 -5.18 14.55 -0.25
N SER A 268 -4.45 14.85 -1.34
CA SER A 268 -5.00 15.45 -2.55
C SER A 268 -6.05 14.54 -3.20
N VAL A 269 -5.79 13.22 -3.27
CA VAL A 269 -6.74 12.22 -3.78
C VAL A 269 -8.01 12.18 -2.94
N TYR A 270 -7.89 12.08 -1.61
CA TYR A 270 -9.06 12.10 -0.73
C TYR A 270 -9.86 13.38 -0.88
N THR A 271 -9.20 14.53 -0.90
CA THR A 271 -9.84 15.84 -1.05
C THR A 271 -10.61 15.94 -2.36
N ASP A 272 -10.01 15.51 -3.46
CA ASP A 272 -10.66 15.50 -4.78
C ASP A 272 -11.89 14.59 -4.80
N MET A 273 -11.78 13.36 -4.27
CA MET A 273 -12.93 12.44 -4.13
C MET A 273 -14.07 13.06 -3.31
N LEU A 274 -13.77 13.78 -2.21
CA LEU A 274 -14.77 14.46 -1.40
C LEU A 274 -15.48 15.58 -2.18
N TYR A 275 -14.75 16.33 -3.00
CA TYR A 275 -15.34 17.37 -3.86
C TYR A 275 -16.16 16.83 -5.01
N GLN A 276 -15.81 15.66 -5.54
CA GLN A 276 -16.51 15.02 -6.65
C GLN A 276 -17.77 14.26 -6.21
N ALA A 277 -17.88 13.88 -4.94
CA ALA A 277 -19.01 13.11 -4.42
C ALA A 277 -20.35 13.83 -4.66
N ARG A 278 -21.36 13.07 -5.16
CA ARG A 278 -22.69 13.60 -5.52
C ARG A 278 -23.80 13.01 -4.68
N ASP A 279 -23.78 11.69 -4.45
CA ASP A 279 -24.87 10.97 -3.80
C ASP A 279 -24.54 10.62 -2.35
N TYR A 280 -23.43 9.95 -2.11
CA TYR A 280 -23.01 9.54 -0.77
C TYR A 280 -21.50 9.50 -0.58
N LEU A 281 -21.08 9.62 0.68
CA LEU A 281 -19.72 9.43 1.18
C LEU A 281 -19.76 8.60 2.45
N TYR A 282 -19.26 7.37 2.38
CA TYR A 282 -19.16 6.47 3.54
C TYR A 282 -17.71 6.22 3.87
N ILE A 283 -17.30 6.67 5.05
CA ILE A 283 -15.92 6.62 5.50
C ILE A 283 -15.83 5.75 6.76
N THR A 284 -14.99 4.73 6.72
CA THR A 284 -14.64 3.91 7.88
C THR A 284 -13.14 4.03 8.12
N THR A 285 -12.75 4.46 9.31
CA THR A 285 -11.35 4.59 9.68
C THR A 285 -11.15 4.32 11.17
N PRO A 286 -10.11 3.60 11.59
CA PRO A 286 -9.80 3.41 13.01
C PRO A 286 -9.37 4.73 13.67
N TYR A 287 -8.73 5.62 12.93
CA TYR A 287 -8.23 6.91 13.44
C TYR A 287 -8.72 8.05 12.55
N LEU A 288 -9.53 8.93 13.14
CA LEU A 288 -10.02 10.12 12.42
C LEU A 288 -9.06 11.30 12.68
N ALA A 289 -7.94 11.31 12.00
CA ALA A 289 -6.99 12.41 12.00
C ALA A 289 -7.16 13.23 10.71
N ILE A 290 -8.05 14.21 10.74
CA ILE A 290 -8.32 15.12 9.62
C ILE A 290 -7.84 16.52 9.93
N ASP A 291 -7.30 17.19 8.94
CA ASP A 291 -6.94 18.60 9.00
C ASP A 291 -8.11 19.54 8.64
N SER A 292 -7.84 20.83 8.51
CA SER A 292 -8.87 21.82 8.20
C SER A 292 -9.38 21.72 6.76
N GLU A 293 -8.56 21.29 5.83
CA GLU A 293 -8.87 21.13 4.40
C GLU A 293 -9.85 19.96 4.20
N LEU A 294 -9.51 18.78 4.70
CA LEU A 294 -10.40 17.61 4.65
C LEU A 294 -11.71 17.85 5.43
N GLN A 295 -11.64 18.52 6.59
CA GLN A 295 -12.84 18.89 7.34
C GLN A 295 -13.74 19.81 6.51
N SER A 296 -13.17 20.80 5.85
CA SER A 296 -13.92 21.75 5.01
C SER A 296 -14.56 21.05 3.81
N ALA A 297 -13.84 20.12 3.16
CA ALA A 297 -14.35 19.33 2.04
C ALA A 297 -15.53 18.44 2.45
N LEU A 298 -15.44 17.75 3.59
CA LEU A 298 -16.53 16.94 4.17
C LEU A 298 -17.75 17.78 4.50
N CYS A 299 -17.54 18.93 5.16
CA CYS A 299 -18.63 19.87 5.45
C CYS A 299 -19.31 20.38 4.17
N MET A 300 -18.54 20.69 3.14
CA MET A 300 -19.06 21.15 1.86
C MET A 300 -19.88 20.05 1.17
N ALA A 301 -19.40 18.80 1.15
CA ALA A 301 -20.14 17.67 0.60
C ALA A 301 -21.51 17.52 1.31
N ALA A 302 -21.55 17.51 2.65
CA ALA A 302 -22.77 17.41 3.41
C ALA A 302 -23.74 18.59 3.14
N LYS A 303 -23.22 19.83 3.04
CA LYS A 303 -24.04 21.02 2.73
C LYS A 303 -24.58 21.02 1.30
N ARG A 304 -23.93 20.33 0.36
CA ARG A 304 -24.45 20.11 -0.99
C ARG A 304 -25.55 19.04 -1.05
N GLY A 305 -25.84 18.35 0.06
CA GLY A 305 -26.85 17.30 0.14
C GLY A 305 -26.32 15.89 -0.05
N VAL A 306 -25.00 15.69 -0.07
CA VAL A 306 -24.40 14.36 -0.11
C VAL A 306 -24.65 13.64 1.24
N ASP A 307 -25.07 12.38 1.22
CA ASP A 307 -25.21 11.54 2.43
C ASP A 307 -23.84 11.17 2.98
N VAL A 308 -23.32 11.96 3.92
CA VAL A 308 -22.00 11.76 4.52
C VAL A 308 -22.12 10.94 5.80
N ARG A 309 -21.56 9.73 5.81
CA ARG A 309 -21.49 8.86 7.00
C ARG A 309 -20.07 8.50 7.33
N MET A 310 -19.72 8.67 8.61
CA MET A 310 -18.38 8.37 9.11
C MET A 310 -18.48 7.42 10.30
N ARG A 311 -17.66 6.37 10.28
CA ARG A 311 -17.47 5.44 11.39
C ARG A 311 -16.00 5.45 11.80
N SER A 312 -15.75 5.79 13.06
CA SER A 312 -14.41 5.70 13.66
C SER A 312 -14.51 5.03 15.03
N GLU A 313 -13.44 4.36 15.45
CA GLU A 313 -13.35 3.74 16.76
C GLU A 313 -13.01 4.75 17.86
N GLU A 314 -12.59 5.96 17.52
CA GLU A 314 -12.30 7.00 18.50
C GLU A 314 -13.56 7.52 19.17
N ARG A 315 -13.72 7.24 20.48
CA ARG A 315 -14.86 7.69 21.29
C ARG A 315 -15.06 9.22 21.35
N ARG A 316 -14.06 10.02 20.99
CA ARG A 316 -14.11 11.48 21.02
C ARG A 316 -14.83 12.10 19.83
N VAL A 317 -14.94 11.40 18.73
CA VAL A 317 -15.63 11.88 17.51
C VAL A 317 -17.10 12.24 17.75
N GLY A 318 -17.77 11.53 18.66
CA GLY A 318 -19.20 11.71 18.92
C GLY A 318 -19.61 13.06 19.55
N LYS A 319 -18.73 13.76 20.25
CA LYS A 319 -19.06 15.05 20.90
C LYS A 319 -18.77 16.26 20.01
N GLU A 320 -17.67 16.25 19.28
CA GLU A 320 -17.29 17.38 18.41
C GLU A 320 -18.03 17.37 17.07
N CYS A 321 -18.30 16.18 16.50
CA CYS A 321 -19.06 16.08 15.26
C CYS A 321 -20.54 16.47 15.44
N ARG A 322 -21.20 16.07 16.54
CA ARG A 322 -22.61 16.43 16.79
C ARG A 322 -22.85 17.94 16.92
N SER A 323 -21.88 18.70 17.41
CA SER A 323 -22.06 20.14 17.59
C SER A 323 -21.73 20.97 16.35
N ARG A 324 -20.99 20.42 15.39
CA ARG A 324 -20.54 21.14 14.17
C ARG A 324 -21.26 20.70 12.88
N TRP A 325 -21.82 19.51 12.85
CA TRP A 325 -22.37 18.89 11.63
C TRP A 325 -23.91 18.83 11.63
N SER A 326 -24.56 19.13 12.73
CA SER A 326 -26.01 19.26 12.77
C SER A 326 -26.42 20.61 12.18
N PRO A 327 -27.27 20.65 11.13
CA PRO A 327 -27.83 21.91 10.62
C PRO A 327 -28.80 22.56 11.60
N TYR A 328 -29.11 21.94 12.76
CA TYR A 328 -29.98 22.44 13.83
C TYR A 328 -29.48 22.04 15.22
#